data_b9e36fdda90846d8cd254fad9bd6676d
#
_entry.id   b9e36fdda90846d8cd254fad9bd6676d
#
_cell.length_a   1.000
_cell.length_b   1.000
_cell.length_c   1.000
_cell.angle_alpha   90.00
_cell.angle_beta   90.00
_cell.angle_gamma   90.00
#
_symmetry.space_group_name_H-M   'P 1'
#
loop_
_entity.id
_entity.type
_entity.pdbx_description
1 polymer ?
#
loop_
_entity_poly.entity_id
_entity_poly.type
_entity_poly.pdbx_seq_one_letter_code
_entity_poly.pdbx_strand_id
1 'polypeptide(L)'
;MPKPRRAAKPARRSYHHGDLRRTLLATALSLVEDEDASVLTLREVARRAGVTHSAPYHHFPTKAALLAALAEEGFQTLYTEQLQAAAKAGSDPVARLEALGVTYVKFADAHRGYFRVMFRSDAGGWADYPKVLEAAQLSFVLLTSTASEAQKSGGMQADPAEFALAAWSVVHGLATLWVDGPLRRYPILGKSRSIGELATRIVAVSTKQMKAE
;
A
#
# COMPACT_ATOMS: atom_id res chain seq x y z
N MET A 1 27.57 14.05 59.74
CA MET A 1 26.46 13.53 58.89
C MET A 1 26.73 13.90 57.45
N PRO A 2 26.89 12.94 56.52
CA PRO A 2 27.13 13.24 55.11
C PRO A 2 25.82 13.58 54.41
N LYS A 3 25.86 14.63 53.54
CA LYS A 3 24.71 15.07 52.69
C LYS A 3 24.34 14.02 51.66
N PRO A 4 23.04 13.79 51.35
CA PRO A 4 22.62 12.84 50.35
C PRO A 4 23.04 13.30 48.93
N ARG A 5 23.64 12.39 48.14
CA ARG A 5 23.98 12.56 46.72
C ARG A 5 22.67 12.71 45.92
N ARG A 6 22.51 13.84 45.24
CA ARG A 6 21.45 14.06 44.25
C ARG A 6 21.56 13.01 43.15
N ALA A 7 20.51 12.21 42.95
CA ALA A 7 20.41 11.26 41.84
C ALA A 7 20.50 12.01 40.51
N ALA A 8 21.38 11.53 39.64
CA ALA A 8 21.55 12.07 38.30
C ALA A 8 20.25 11.82 37.47
N LYS A 9 19.71 12.89 36.87
CA LYS A 9 18.63 12.79 35.89
C LYS A 9 19.08 11.89 34.73
N PRO A 10 18.23 10.93 34.26
CA PRO A 10 18.59 10.11 33.10
C PRO A 10 18.83 11.01 31.89
N ALA A 11 19.93 10.76 31.19
CA ALA A 11 20.33 11.49 30.00
C ALA A 11 19.19 11.40 28.95
N ARG A 12 18.68 12.55 28.51
CA ARG A 12 17.82 12.67 27.34
C ARG A 12 18.57 12.07 26.14
N ARG A 13 18.13 10.90 25.66
CA ARG A 13 18.57 10.38 24.36
C ARG A 13 18.41 11.51 23.34
N SER A 14 19.49 11.91 22.66
CA SER A 14 19.44 12.85 21.57
C SER A 14 18.58 12.22 20.45
N TYR A 15 17.37 12.69 20.30
CA TYR A 15 16.48 12.28 19.21
C TYR A 15 17.00 12.92 17.92
N HIS A 16 17.61 12.11 17.03
CA HIS A 16 17.99 12.58 15.71
C HIS A 16 16.72 12.87 14.90
N HIS A 17 16.62 14.07 14.28
CA HIS A 17 15.42 14.51 13.55
C HIS A 17 14.92 13.51 12.48
N GLY A 18 15.81 12.75 11.83
CA GLY A 18 15.44 11.68 10.90
C GLY A 18 14.75 10.47 11.54
N ASP A 19 15.06 10.19 12.82
CA ASP A 19 14.47 9.10 13.58
C ASP A 19 13.04 9.43 14.02
N LEU A 20 12.77 10.71 14.36
CA LEU A 20 11.44 11.14 14.75
C LEU A 20 10.43 11.07 13.60
N ARG A 21 10.77 11.54 12.39
CA ARG A 21 9.87 11.46 11.23
C ARG A 21 9.48 10.00 10.95
N ARG A 22 10.45 9.09 10.95
CA ARG A 22 10.23 7.65 10.74
C ARG A 22 9.37 7.04 11.86
N THR A 23 9.64 7.40 13.12
CA THR A 23 8.86 6.95 14.27
C THR A 23 7.40 7.41 14.17
N LEU A 24 7.15 8.66 13.76
CA LEU A 24 5.80 9.19 13.57
C LEU A 24 5.05 8.45 12.44
N LEU A 25 5.71 8.16 11.32
CA LEU A 25 5.13 7.39 10.22
C LEU A 25 4.81 5.95 10.64
N ALA A 26 5.75 5.25 11.29
CA ALA A 26 5.51 3.90 11.78
C ALA A 26 4.37 3.84 12.80
N THR A 27 4.30 4.83 13.71
CA THR A 27 3.20 4.94 14.69
C THR A 27 1.86 5.21 14.01
N ALA A 28 1.84 6.08 13.01
CA ALA A 28 0.63 6.39 12.24
C ALA A 28 0.15 5.18 11.43
N LEU A 29 1.08 4.42 10.83
CA LEU A 29 0.78 3.19 10.10
C LEU A 29 0.12 2.15 11.02
N SER A 30 0.70 1.88 12.20
CA SER A 30 0.11 0.98 13.19
C SER A 30 -1.29 1.42 13.61
N LEU A 31 -1.52 2.72 13.80
CA LEU A 31 -2.87 3.25 14.10
C LEU A 31 -3.90 2.95 13.01
N VAL A 32 -3.50 3.08 11.74
CA VAL A 32 -4.38 2.79 10.59
C VAL A 32 -4.64 1.30 10.44
N GLU A 33 -3.68 0.46 10.80
CA GLU A 33 -3.82 -1.00 10.76
C GLU A 33 -4.77 -1.53 11.84
N ASP A 34 -4.62 -1.01 13.07
CA ASP A 34 -5.32 -1.51 14.26
C ASP A 34 -6.76 -0.95 14.38
N GLU A 35 -6.97 0.30 13.99
CA GLU A 35 -8.23 0.99 14.24
C GLU A 35 -8.89 1.44 12.94
N ASP A 36 -8.84 2.57 12.52
CA ASP A 36 -9.32 3.15 11.26
C ASP A 36 -8.60 4.47 11.06
N ALA A 37 -8.34 4.84 9.81
CA ALA A 37 -7.69 6.11 9.54
C ALA A 37 -8.54 7.33 9.96
N SER A 38 -9.84 7.17 10.25
CA SER A 38 -10.71 8.23 10.78
C SER A 38 -10.26 8.68 12.17
N VAL A 39 -9.84 7.75 13.04
CA VAL A 39 -9.39 8.06 14.41
C VAL A 39 -7.97 8.64 14.47
N LEU A 40 -7.21 8.56 13.39
CA LEU A 40 -5.85 9.10 13.34
C LEU A 40 -5.87 10.62 13.47
N THR A 41 -5.15 11.12 14.48
CA THR A 41 -4.84 12.54 14.66
C THR A 41 -3.37 12.73 14.96
N LEU A 42 -2.79 13.88 14.59
CA LEU A 42 -1.39 14.18 14.93
C LEU A 42 -1.12 14.14 16.44
N ARG A 43 -2.12 14.48 17.26
CA ARG A 43 -2.03 14.42 18.72
C ARG A 43 -1.96 12.98 19.22
N GLU A 44 -2.78 12.08 18.67
CA GLU A 44 -2.76 10.65 19.03
C GLU A 44 -1.45 9.99 18.59
N VAL A 45 -0.96 10.32 17.38
CA VAL A 45 0.37 9.88 16.91
C VAL A 45 1.47 10.35 17.86
N ALA A 46 1.46 11.62 18.28
CA ALA A 46 2.43 12.14 19.24
C ALA A 46 2.39 11.38 20.59
N ARG A 47 1.16 11.17 21.09
CA ARG A 47 0.94 10.44 22.36
C ARG A 47 1.48 9.01 22.30
N ARG A 48 1.18 8.27 21.21
CA ARG A 48 1.68 6.89 21.04
C ARG A 48 3.18 6.82 20.76
N ALA A 49 3.71 7.80 20.04
CA ALA A 49 5.15 7.90 19.79
C ALA A 49 5.95 8.38 21.03
N GLY A 50 5.28 8.75 22.14
CA GLY A 50 5.94 9.21 23.36
C GLY A 50 6.63 10.56 23.21
N VAL A 51 6.13 11.43 22.34
CA VAL A 51 6.70 12.77 22.09
C VAL A 51 5.73 13.89 22.47
N THR A 52 6.21 15.12 22.47
CA THR A 52 5.35 16.30 22.76
C THR A 52 4.31 16.48 21.67
N HIS A 53 3.14 17.04 22.03
CA HIS A 53 2.06 17.29 21.08
C HIS A 53 2.43 18.20 19.90
N SER A 54 3.45 19.04 20.07
CA SER A 54 3.96 19.93 19.01
C SER A 54 4.95 19.25 18.06
N ALA A 55 5.59 18.16 18.49
CA ALA A 55 6.64 17.51 17.72
C ALA A 55 6.22 17.05 16.31
N PRO A 56 5.04 16.44 16.09
CA PRO A 56 4.63 16.02 14.75
C PRO A 56 4.48 17.18 13.77
N TYR A 57 4.07 18.36 14.23
CA TYR A 57 3.81 19.52 13.36
C TYR A 57 5.06 20.10 12.71
N HIS A 58 6.25 19.79 13.24
CA HIS A 58 7.52 20.13 12.60
C HIS A 58 7.81 19.26 11.36
N HIS A 59 7.19 18.10 11.24
CA HIS A 59 7.37 17.16 10.11
C HIS A 59 6.14 17.07 9.21
N PHE A 60 4.95 17.20 9.80
CA PHE A 60 3.67 17.04 9.12
C PHE A 60 2.73 18.17 9.60
N PRO A 61 2.58 19.24 8.80
CA PRO A 61 1.76 20.40 9.20
C PRO A 61 0.28 20.03 9.40
N THR A 62 -0.19 18.98 8.71
CA THR A 62 -1.58 18.52 8.77
C THR A 62 -1.66 16.99 8.84
N LYS A 63 -2.82 16.46 9.25
CA LYS A 63 -3.13 15.02 9.13
C LYS A 63 -2.99 14.54 7.67
N ALA A 64 -3.47 15.35 6.73
CA ALA A 64 -3.38 15.02 5.31
C ALA A 64 -1.93 14.88 4.84
N ALA A 65 -1.01 15.75 5.29
CA ALA A 65 0.41 15.63 4.99
C ALA A 65 1.06 14.35 5.56
N LEU A 66 0.63 13.91 6.75
CA LEU A 66 1.08 12.65 7.33
C LEU A 66 0.55 11.46 6.52
N LEU A 67 -0.74 11.46 6.15
CA LEU A 67 -1.34 10.41 5.34
C LEU A 67 -0.75 10.38 3.92
N ALA A 68 -0.44 11.53 3.34
CA ALA A 68 0.23 11.61 2.05
C ALA A 68 1.61 10.95 2.09
N ALA A 69 2.40 11.17 3.14
CA ALA A 69 3.68 10.51 3.31
C ALA A 69 3.55 8.99 3.45
N LEU A 70 2.50 8.49 4.12
CA LEU A 70 2.21 7.05 4.17
C LEU A 70 1.77 6.50 2.80
N ALA A 71 0.94 7.24 2.06
CA ALA A 71 0.54 6.84 0.72
C ALA A 71 1.73 6.78 -0.25
N GLU A 72 2.63 7.76 -0.19
CA GLU A 72 3.88 7.77 -0.95
C GLU A 72 4.72 6.52 -0.68
N GLU A 73 4.98 6.20 0.61
CA GLU A 73 5.72 4.98 1.00
C GLU A 73 5.00 3.70 0.54
N GLY A 74 3.67 3.66 0.64
CA GLY A 74 2.87 2.53 0.19
C GLY A 74 2.99 2.29 -1.32
N PHE A 75 2.85 3.33 -2.15
CA PHE A 75 3.01 3.21 -3.60
C PHE A 75 4.43 2.82 -4.01
N GLN A 76 5.46 3.38 -3.36
CA GLN A 76 6.86 3.02 -3.60
C GLN A 76 7.14 1.55 -3.26
N THR A 77 6.56 1.06 -2.16
CA THR A 77 6.69 -0.34 -1.74
C THR A 77 6.00 -1.26 -2.74
N LEU A 78 4.74 -0.95 -3.10
CA LEU A 78 4.00 -1.71 -4.10
C LEU A 78 4.76 -1.80 -5.43
N TYR A 79 5.23 -0.65 -5.95
CA TYR A 79 6.00 -0.60 -7.19
C TYR A 79 7.25 -1.49 -7.13
N THR A 80 8.00 -1.43 -6.02
CA THR A 80 9.21 -2.22 -5.83
C THR A 80 8.92 -3.72 -5.83
N GLU A 81 7.87 -4.14 -5.10
CA GLU A 81 7.45 -5.55 -5.05
C GLU A 81 6.97 -6.05 -6.41
N GLN A 82 6.18 -5.23 -7.12
CA GLN A 82 5.69 -5.56 -8.47
C GLN A 82 6.85 -5.68 -9.48
N LEU A 83 7.81 -4.76 -9.44
CA LEU A 83 8.98 -4.81 -10.32
C LEU A 83 9.80 -6.10 -10.11
N GLN A 84 10.01 -6.48 -8.84
CA GLN A 84 10.68 -7.72 -8.49
C GLN A 84 9.90 -8.96 -8.94
N ALA A 85 8.58 -8.95 -8.82
CA ALA A 85 7.73 -10.05 -9.23
C ALA A 85 7.73 -10.21 -10.76
N ALA A 86 7.64 -9.11 -11.51
CA ALA A 86 7.73 -9.12 -12.96
C ALA A 86 9.09 -9.65 -13.45
N ALA A 87 10.19 -9.25 -12.80
CA ALA A 87 11.51 -9.75 -13.14
C ALA A 87 11.65 -11.28 -12.91
N LYS A 88 11.05 -11.80 -11.84
CA LYS A 88 11.04 -13.24 -11.53
C LYS A 88 10.16 -14.07 -12.48
N ALA A 89 9.12 -13.47 -13.06
CA ALA A 89 8.22 -14.13 -14.00
C ALA A 89 8.85 -14.40 -15.38
N GLY A 90 10.03 -13.85 -15.65
CA GLY A 90 10.76 -14.06 -16.91
C GLY A 90 10.30 -13.16 -18.04
N SER A 91 10.39 -13.63 -19.30
CA SER A 91 10.15 -12.84 -20.49
C SER A 91 8.72 -12.93 -21.04
N ASP A 92 7.89 -13.86 -20.56
CA ASP A 92 6.49 -13.97 -21.01
C ASP A 92 5.66 -12.78 -20.46
N PRO A 93 5.12 -11.91 -21.35
CA PRO A 93 4.36 -10.74 -20.90
C PRO A 93 3.09 -11.10 -20.12
N VAL A 94 2.45 -12.23 -20.44
CA VAL A 94 1.25 -12.68 -19.72
C VAL A 94 1.62 -13.13 -18.31
N ALA A 95 2.67 -13.93 -18.16
CA ALA A 95 3.16 -14.33 -16.84
C ALA A 95 3.60 -13.14 -15.99
N ARG A 96 4.21 -12.12 -16.61
CA ARG A 96 4.56 -10.85 -15.93
C ARG A 96 3.31 -10.11 -15.45
N LEU A 97 2.28 -9.96 -16.29
CA LEU A 97 1.03 -9.31 -15.90
C LEU A 97 0.34 -10.07 -14.77
N GLU A 98 0.29 -11.39 -14.82
CA GLU A 98 -0.25 -12.22 -13.74
C GLU A 98 0.54 -12.03 -12.44
N ALA A 99 1.86 -11.97 -12.51
CA ALA A 99 2.72 -11.72 -11.35
C ALA A 99 2.46 -10.35 -10.72
N LEU A 100 2.24 -9.29 -11.54
CA LEU A 100 1.85 -7.97 -11.03
C LEU A 100 0.52 -8.02 -10.28
N GLY A 101 -0.49 -8.69 -10.84
CA GLY A 101 -1.82 -8.81 -10.23
C GLY A 101 -1.81 -9.58 -8.90
N VAL A 102 -1.11 -10.73 -8.88
CA VAL A 102 -0.95 -11.54 -7.66
C VAL A 102 -0.20 -10.76 -6.58
N THR A 103 0.86 -10.03 -6.95
CA THR A 103 1.64 -9.21 -6.03
C THR A 103 0.80 -8.08 -5.46
N TYR A 104 -0.03 -7.42 -6.27
CA TYR A 104 -0.95 -6.38 -5.83
C TYR A 104 -1.86 -6.85 -4.69
N VAL A 105 -2.48 -8.03 -4.86
CA VAL A 105 -3.39 -8.59 -3.83
C VAL A 105 -2.63 -9.03 -2.57
N LYS A 106 -1.44 -9.60 -2.73
CA LYS A 106 -0.57 -9.96 -1.60
C LYS A 106 -0.11 -8.74 -0.82
N PHE A 107 0.28 -7.67 -1.53
CA PHE A 107 0.63 -6.39 -0.92
C PHE A 107 -0.52 -5.84 -0.08
N ALA A 108 -1.74 -5.82 -0.61
CA ALA A 108 -2.90 -5.35 0.12
C ALA A 108 -3.16 -6.13 1.42
N ASP A 109 -2.90 -7.44 1.44
CA ASP A 109 -3.02 -8.27 2.65
C ASP A 109 -1.88 -8.04 3.64
N ALA A 110 -0.65 -7.95 3.15
CA ALA A 110 0.54 -7.77 3.99
C ALA A 110 0.65 -6.33 4.55
N HIS A 111 0.16 -5.33 3.80
CA HIS A 111 0.33 -3.90 4.08
C HIS A 111 -1.02 -3.17 4.13
N ARG A 112 -1.96 -3.68 4.93
CA ARG A 112 -3.36 -3.17 4.99
C ARG A 112 -3.45 -1.69 5.32
N GLY A 113 -2.60 -1.20 6.21
CA GLY A 113 -2.54 0.20 6.58
C GLY A 113 -2.17 1.09 5.40
N TYR A 114 -1.12 0.72 4.67
CA TYR A 114 -0.76 1.42 3.44
C TYR A 114 -1.88 1.34 2.40
N PHE A 115 -2.41 0.15 2.12
CA PHE A 115 -3.47 -0.04 1.12
C PHE A 115 -4.69 0.85 1.39
N ARG A 116 -5.16 0.90 2.64
CA ARG A 116 -6.28 1.77 3.05
C ARG A 116 -5.98 3.26 2.85
N VAL A 117 -4.74 3.70 3.11
CA VAL A 117 -4.36 5.10 2.94
C VAL A 117 -4.19 5.47 1.48
N MET A 118 -3.58 4.61 0.67
CA MET A 118 -3.29 4.86 -0.76
C MET A 118 -4.55 5.18 -1.58
N PHE A 119 -5.67 4.50 -1.30
CA PHE A 119 -6.90 4.56 -2.10
C PHE A 119 -8.07 5.23 -1.36
N ARG A 120 -7.78 6.09 -0.38
CA ARG A 120 -8.82 6.84 0.33
C ARG A 120 -9.51 7.86 -0.57
N SER A 121 -10.84 7.83 -0.56
CA SER A 121 -11.68 8.81 -1.26
C SER A 121 -11.97 10.09 -0.45
N ASP A 122 -11.96 9.98 0.90
CA ASP A 122 -12.33 11.06 1.82
C ASP A 122 -11.23 12.12 2.01
N ALA A 123 -10.02 11.87 1.52
CA ALA A 123 -8.91 12.83 1.55
C ALA A 123 -8.93 13.85 0.39
N GLY A 124 -10.01 13.92 -0.42
CA GLY A 124 -10.06 14.80 -1.59
C GLY A 124 -9.11 14.41 -2.72
N GLY A 125 -8.57 13.18 -2.66
CA GLY A 125 -7.49 12.72 -3.54
C GLY A 125 -6.13 13.28 -3.14
N TRP A 126 -5.12 13.02 -3.97
CA TRP A 126 -3.73 13.40 -3.73
C TRP A 126 -3.26 14.58 -4.59
N ALA A 127 -4.19 15.38 -5.15
CA ALA A 127 -3.86 16.46 -6.09
C ALA A 127 -2.85 17.47 -5.53
N ASP A 128 -2.92 17.77 -4.23
CA ASP A 128 -2.01 18.70 -3.55
C ASP A 128 -0.69 18.03 -3.10
N TYR A 129 -0.50 16.74 -3.41
CA TYR A 129 0.67 15.96 -2.97
C TYR A 129 1.39 15.30 -4.16
N PRO A 130 2.17 16.07 -4.94
CA PRO A 130 2.78 15.59 -6.20
C PRO A 130 3.63 14.34 -6.03
N LYS A 131 4.32 14.18 -4.90
CA LYS A 131 5.12 12.97 -4.63
C LYS A 131 4.29 11.69 -4.53
N VAL A 132 3.07 11.78 -4.03
CA VAL A 132 2.14 10.64 -4.01
C VAL A 132 1.72 10.29 -5.42
N LEU A 133 1.39 11.30 -6.23
CA LEU A 133 1.02 11.10 -7.63
C LEU A 133 2.16 10.50 -8.45
N GLU A 134 3.38 10.98 -8.26
CA GLU A 134 4.60 10.43 -8.90
C GLU A 134 4.78 8.95 -8.52
N ALA A 135 4.69 8.62 -7.24
CA ALA A 135 4.82 7.24 -6.76
C ALA A 135 3.71 6.32 -7.30
N ALA A 136 2.47 6.79 -7.31
CA ALA A 136 1.33 6.06 -7.88
C ALA A 136 1.49 5.84 -9.39
N GLN A 137 1.99 6.85 -10.11
CA GLN A 137 2.21 6.80 -11.55
C GLN A 137 3.23 5.71 -11.93
N LEU A 138 4.27 5.47 -11.13
CA LEU A 138 5.25 4.40 -11.41
C LEU A 138 4.58 3.02 -11.46
N SER A 139 3.74 2.67 -10.49
CA SER A 139 2.99 1.41 -10.50
C SER A 139 1.99 1.35 -11.65
N PHE A 140 1.33 2.47 -11.96
CA PHE A 140 0.36 2.52 -13.05
C PHE A 140 1.03 2.37 -14.44
N VAL A 141 2.17 3.02 -14.66
CA VAL A 141 2.95 2.86 -15.91
C VAL A 141 3.48 1.43 -16.05
N LEU A 142 3.95 0.82 -14.98
CA LEU A 142 4.38 -0.58 -15.00
C LEU A 142 3.22 -1.51 -15.40
N LEU A 143 2.02 -1.30 -14.83
CA LEU A 143 0.82 -2.05 -15.18
C LEU A 143 0.46 -1.86 -16.67
N THR A 144 0.32 -0.62 -17.12
CA THR A 144 -0.17 -0.33 -18.49
C THR A 144 0.82 -0.80 -19.56
N SER A 145 2.12 -0.65 -19.34
CA SER A 145 3.14 -1.18 -20.26
C SER A 145 3.12 -2.70 -20.34
N THR A 146 3.08 -3.38 -19.18
CA THR A 146 3.03 -4.85 -19.13
C THR A 146 1.72 -5.40 -19.71
N ALA A 147 0.59 -4.73 -19.45
CA ALA A 147 -0.70 -5.10 -20.03
C ALA A 147 -0.70 -4.95 -21.56
N SER A 148 -0.12 -3.86 -22.10
CA SER A 148 0.01 -3.67 -23.54
C SER A 148 0.90 -4.74 -24.19
N GLU A 149 2.00 -5.15 -23.56
CA GLU A 149 2.84 -6.24 -24.03
C GLU A 149 2.08 -7.59 -24.02
N ALA A 150 1.36 -7.90 -22.94
CA ALA A 150 0.57 -9.11 -22.81
C ALA A 150 -0.56 -9.20 -23.83
N GLN A 151 -1.25 -8.08 -24.06
CA GLN A 151 -2.29 -7.97 -25.07
C GLN A 151 -1.77 -8.26 -26.49
N LYS A 152 -0.66 -7.63 -26.87
CA LYS A 152 -0.03 -7.85 -28.17
C LYS A 152 0.38 -9.30 -28.35
N SER A 153 0.99 -9.92 -27.35
CA SER A 153 1.39 -11.32 -27.41
C SER A 153 0.21 -12.29 -27.43
N GLY A 154 -0.92 -11.92 -26.84
CA GLY A 154 -2.15 -12.72 -26.80
C GLY A 154 -3.07 -12.55 -28.03
N GLY A 155 -2.74 -11.62 -28.95
CA GLY A 155 -3.55 -11.37 -30.16
C GLY A 155 -4.90 -10.68 -29.88
N MET A 156 -5.07 -10.06 -28.73
CA MET A 156 -6.33 -9.41 -28.34
C MET A 156 -6.53 -8.07 -29.06
N GLN A 157 -7.79 -7.78 -29.45
CA GLN A 157 -8.18 -6.57 -30.20
C GLN A 157 -8.70 -5.42 -29.31
N ALA A 158 -8.69 -5.58 -27.97
CA ALA A 158 -9.15 -4.54 -27.04
C ALA A 158 -8.26 -3.29 -27.07
N ASP A 159 -8.78 -2.15 -26.61
CA ASP A 159 -7.96 -0.97 -26.34
C ASP A 159 -6.98 -1.26 -25.18
N PRO A 160 -5.67 -0.96 -25.32
CA PRO A 160 -4.68 -1.27 -24.27
C PRO A 160 -4.99 -0.62 -22.92
N ALA A 161 -5.59 0.57 -22.90
CA ALA A 161 -5.93 1.27 -21.67
C ALA A 161 -7.14 0.62 -20.98
N GLU A 162 -8.14 0.21 -21.76
CA GLU A 162 -9.31 -0.53 -21.26
C GLU A 162 -8.88 -1.89 -20.69
N PHE A 163 -7.99 -2.59 -21.38
CA PHE A 163 -7.45 -3.86 -20.90
C PHE A 163 -6.69 -3.71 -19.58
N ALA A 164 -5.83 -2.70 -19.46
CA ALA A 164 -5.11 -2.42 -18.22
C ALA A 164 -6.07 -2.04 -17.08
N LEU A 165 -7.11 -1.24 -17.37
CA LEU A 165 -8.13 -0.85 -16.40
C LEU A 165 -8.95 -2.05 -15.93
N ALA A 166 -9.33 -2.95 -16.83
CA ALA A 166 -10.04 -4.18 -16.49
C ALA A 166 -9.19 -5.08 -15.60
N ALA A 167 -7.92 -5.30 -15.97
CA ALA A 167 -6.98 -6.07 -15.17
C ALA A 167 -6.82 -5.48 -13.75
N TRP A 168 -6.66 -4.17 -13.63
CA TRP A 168 -6.57 -3.50 -12.34
C TRP A 168 -7.87 -3.61 -11.53
N SER A 169 -9.02 -3.40 -12.15
CA SER A 169 -10.32 -3.48 -11.48
C SER A 169 -10.56 -4.83 -10.82
N VAL A 170 -10.16 -5.93 -11.46
CA VAL A 170 -10.27 -7.29 -10.89
C VAL A 170 -9.44 -7.43 -9.62
N VAL A 171 -8.16 -7.08 -9.67
CA VAL A 171 -7.26 -7.26 -8.53
C VAL A 171 -7.53 -6.26 -7.41
N HIS A 172 -7.92 -5.03 -7.76
CA HIS A 172 -8.30 -4.01 -6.79
C HIS A 172 -9.61 -4.38 -6.07
N GLY A 173 -10.61 -4.83 -6.82
CA GLY A 173 -11.86 -5.32 -6.23
C GLY A 173 -11.63 -6.50 -5.29
N LEU A 174 -10.82 -7.49 -5.69
CA LEU A 174 -10.46 -8.62 -4.83
C LEU A 174 -9.72 -8.16 -3.56
N ALA A 175 -8.75 -7.28 -3.70
CA ALA A 175 -7.97 -6.74 -2.59
C ALA A 175 -8.86 -5.96 -1.60
N THR A 176 -9.73 -5.09 -2.09
CA THR A 176 -10.67 -4.32 -1.26
C THR A 176 -11.64 -5.23 -0.51
N LEU A 177 -12.28 -6.18 -1.21
CA LEU A 177 -13.18 -7.15 -0.58
C LEU A 177 -12.48 -7.99 0.50
N TRP A 178 -11.18 -8.25 0.33
CA TRP A 178 -10.39 -8.98 1.31
C TRP A 178 -9.98 -8.11 2.50
N VAL A 179 -9.43 -6.92 2.25
CA VAL A 179 -8.92 -6.01 3.30
C VAL A 179 -10.05 -5.50 4.18
N ASP A 180 -11.18 -5.11 3.57
CA ASP A 180 -12.36 -4.59 4.29
C ASP A 180 -13.24 -5.69 4.89
N GLY A 181 -12.90 -6.94 4.63
CA GLY A 181 -13.42 -8.09 5.35
C GLY A 181 -14.67 -8.80 4.80
N PRO A 182 -15.40 -8.31 3.75
CA PRO A 182 -16.56 -9.05 3.25
C PRO A 182 -16.22 -10.48 2.85
N LEU A 183 -15.12 -10.70 2.12
CA LEU A 183 -14.71 -12.03 1.68
C LEU A 183 -14.35 -12.98 2.83
N ARG A 184 -13.84 -12.46 3.95
CA ARG A 184 -13.50 -13.29 5.12
C ARG A 184 -14.74 -13.87 5.82
N ARG A 185 -15.92 -13.26 5.61
CA ARG A 185 -17.19 -13.68 6.22
C ARG A 185 -17.92 -14.74 5.39
N TYR A 186 -17.54 -14.95 4.13
CA TYR A 186 -18.19 -15.87 3.24
C TYR A 186 -17.39 -17.18 3.07
N PRO A 187 -18.00 -18.36 3.25
CA PRO A 187 -17.33 -19.65 3.07
C PRO A 187 -17.01 -19.99 1.59
N ILE A 188 -17.27 -19.06 0.65
CA ILE A 188 -16.96 -19.19 -0.79
C ILE A 188 -15.50 -19.56 -1.05
N LEU A 189 -14.60 -19.24 -0.13
CA LEU A 189 -13.17 -19.52 -0.21
C LEU A 189 -12.80 -20.99 0.09
N GLY A 190 -13.76 -21.88 0.26
CA GLY A 190 -13.64 -23.22 0.82
C GLY A 190 -12.51 -24.14 0.35
N LYS A 191 -11.70 -23.74 -0.64
CA LYS A 191 -10.51 -24.46 -1.10
C LYS A 191 -9.23 -23.64 -1.05
N SER A 192 -9.30 -22.31 -0.78
CA SER A 192 -8.10 -21.46 -0.73
C SER A 192 -7.63 -21.30 0.70
N ARG A 193 -6.40 -21.73 0.97
CA ARG A 193 -5.75 -21.58 2.28
C ARG A 193 -5.20 -20.18 2.52
N SER A 194 -5.00 -19.40 1.45
CA SER A 194 -4.46 -18.04 1.52
C SER A 194 -5.04 -17.14 0.42
N ILE A 195 -4.97 -15.82 0.67
CA ILE A 195 -5.35 -14.82 -0.35
C ILE A 195 -4.45 -14.92 -1.59
N GLY A 196 -3.18 -15.28 -1.42
CA GLY A 196 -2.24 -15.47 -2.53
C GLY A 196 -2.66 -16.58 -3.49
N GLU A 197 -3.14 -17.72 -2.97
CA GLU A 197 -3.68 -18.81 -3.79
C GLU A 197 -4.97 -18.40 -4.51
N LEU A 198 -5.84 -17.65 -3.84
CA LEU A 198 -7.06 -17.13 -4.43
C LEU A 198 -6.72 -16.13 -5.55
N ALA A 199 -5.81 -15.19 -5.30
CA ALA A 199 -5.36 -14.22 -6.28
C ALA A 199 -4.80 -14.89 -7.53
N THR A 200 -3.93 -15.90 -7.37
CA THR A 200 -3.38 -16.65 -8.51
C THR A 200 -4.48 -17.26 -9.39
N ARG A 201 -5.51 -17.85 -8.79
CA ARG A 201 -6.61 -18.45 -9.55
C ARG A 201 -7.49 -17.42 -10.23
N ILE A 202 -7.83 -16.34 -9.54
CA ILE A 202 -8.69 -15.28 -10.11
C ILE A 202 -7.97 -14.57 -11.26
N VAL A 203 -6.71 -14.22 -11.07
CA VAL A 203 -5.90 -13.59 -12.12
C VAL A 203 -5.78 -14.51 -13.33
N ALA A 204 -5.48 -15.80 -13.15
CA ALA A 204 -5.39 -16.76 -14.23
C ALA A 204 -6.72 -16.98 -14.98
N VAL A 205 -7.87 -16.92 -14.29
CA VAL A 205 -9.19 -16.96 -14.93
C VAL A 205 -9.42 -15.69 -15.76
N SER A 206 -9.11 -14.52 -15.20
CA SER A 206 -9.31 -13.23 -15.88
C SER A 206 -8.44 -13.12 -17.14
N THR A 207 -7.18 -13.50 -17.08
CA THR A 207 -6.29 -13.48 -18.27
C THR A 207 -6.69 -14.48 -19.35
N LYS A 208 -7.27 -15.63 -18.98
CA LYS A 208 -7.80 -16.60 -19.96
C LYS A 208 -9.06 -16.09 -20.64
N GLN A 209 -9.99 -15.49 -19.91
CA GLN A 209 -11.22 -14.92 -20.50
C GLN A 209 -10.89 -13.77 -21.45
N MET A 210 -9.93 -12.91 -21.07
CA MET A 210 -9.46 -11.81 -21.93
C MET A 210 -8.79 -12.26 -23.23
N LYS A 211 -8.35 -13.54 -23.33
CA LYS A 211 -7.78 -14.14 -24.56
C LYS A 211 -8.82 -14.82 -25.44
N ALA A 212 -10.02 -15.09 -24.93
CA ALA A 212 -11.02 -15.90 -25.63
C ALA A 212 -11.99 -15.05 -26.49
N GLU A 213 -11.93 -13.73 -26.41
CA GLU A 213 -12.65 -12.76 -27.23
C GLU A 213 -11.76 -12.21 -28.36
#